data_40fbf53db948303fb1f493fd386f3633
#
_entry.id   40fbf53db948303fb1f493fd386f3633
#
_cell.length_a   1.000
_cell.length_b   1.000
_cell.length_c   1.000
_cell.angle_alpha   90.00
_cell.angle_beta   90.00
_cell.angle_gamma   90.00
#
_symmetry.space_group_name_H-M   'P 1'
#
loop_
_entity.id
_entity.type
_entity.pdbx_description
1 polymer ?
#
loop_
_entity_poly.entity_id
_entity_poly.type
_entity_poly.pdbx_seq_one_letter_code
_entity_poly.pdbx_strand_id
1 'polypeptide(L)'
;MKLSFFPLLTFAVLAVSTLDMSAQKCKYTLDETDPMTDARVRRTKMTLEGRDFVVNYYRKGDEFRVEMAVALIGERNFVVSEGTELSLKLGNGDIEVFKAAQRATPVSYVAGTQVATNYNATFYCTEAQMALLAEQGFGVASIQLGDETVTRVVKEKKASKTKENAACILGD
;
A
#
# COMPACT_ATOMS: atom_id res chain seq x y z
N MET A 1 56.17 20.27 48.10
CA MET A 1 55.01 20.63 47.27
C MET A 1 54.63 19.41 46.46
N LYS A 2 53.58 18.70 46.85
CA LYS A 2 53.04 17.55 46.10
C LYS A 2 51.75 17.99 45.43
N LEU A 3 51.77 18.08 44.09
CA LEU A 3 50.56 18.31 43.29
C LEU A 3 49.85 16.97 43.11
N SER A 4 48.64 16.90 43.60
CA SER A 4 47.71 15.78 43.42
C SER A 4 46.89 16.00 42.18
N PHE A 5 47.07 15.17 41.14
CA PHE A 5 46.24 15.17 39.93
C PHE A 5 45.00 14.29 40.23
N PHE A 6 43.81 14.92 40.19
CA PHE A 6 42.53 14.24 40.16
C PHE A 6 42.12 13.99 38.68
N PRO A 7 41.85 12.76 38.28
CA PRO A 7 41.25 12.54 36.97
C PRO A 7 39.72 12.77 37.04
N LEU A 8 39.25 13.71 36.24
CA LEU A 8 37.84 13.97 36.02
C LEU A 8 37.27 12.81 35.16
N LEU A 9 36.49 11.93 35.77
CA LEU A 9 35.75 10.90 35.08
C LEU A 9 34.49 11.51 34.48
N THR A 10 34.51 11.79 33.17
CA THR A 10 33.34 12.27 32.43
C THR A 10 32.44 11.06 32.13
N PHE A 11 31.33 10.94 32.86
CA PHE A 11 30.26 9.99 32.55
C PHE A 11 29.47 10.50 31.36
N ALA A 12 29.71 9.90 30.18
CA ALA A 12 28.86 10.08 29.03
C ALA A 12 27.53 9.28 29.22
N VAL A 13 26.49 9.96 29.61
CA VAL A 13 25.14 9.37 29.65
C VAL A 13 24.66 9.26 28.21
N LEU A 14 24.72 8.03 27.66
CA LEU A 14 24.02 7.68 26.43
C LEU A 14 22.51 7.72 26.71
N ALA A 15 21.86 8.80 26.30
CA ALA A 15 20.41 8.89 26.22
C ALA A 15 19.94 7.93 25.10
N VAL A 16 19.56 6.71 25.46
CA VAL A 16 18.80 5.82 24.60
C VAL A 16 17.42 6.42 24.47
N SER A 17 17.20 7.18 23.39
CA SER A 17 15.86 7.60 22.99
C SER A 17 15.08 6.33 22.60
N THR A 18 14.29 5.81 23.54
CA THR A 18 13.23 4.85 23.25
C THR A 18 12.25 5.56 22.33
N LEU A 19 12.32 5.26 21.03
CA LEU A 19 11.26 5.60 20.09
C LEU A 19 10.03 4.87 20.60
N ASP A 20 9.12 5.59 21.27
CA ASP A 20 7.77 5.13 21.50
C ASP A 20 7.13 4.86 20.13
N MET A 21 7.30 3.65 19.62
CA MET A 21 6.44 3.11 18.59
C MET A 21 5.05 2.98 19.21
N SER A 22 4.28 4.07 19.17
CA SER A 22 2.87 4.01 19.49
C SER A 22 2.28 2.90 18.63
N ALA A 23 1.84 1.81 19.26
CA ALA A 23 1.31 0.63 18.58
C ALA A 23 0.11 1.09 17.74
N GLN A 24 0.36 1.32 16.46
CA GLN A 24 -0.66 1.75 15.52
C GLN A 24 -1.69 0.63 15.43
N LYS A 25 -2.94 0.92 15.81
CA LYS A 25 -4.01 -0.07 15.77
C LYS A 25 -4.38 -0.38 14.32
N CYS A 26 -3.82 -1.44 13.79
CA CYS A 26 -4.09 -1.91 12.42
C CYS A 26 -5.56 -2.31 12.25
N LYS A 27 -6.16 -1.84 11.16
CA LYS A 27 -7.53 -2.20 10.79
C LYS A 27 -7.49 -3.14 9.58
N TYR A 28 -7.58 -4.42 9.86
CA TYR A 28 -7.70 -5.42 8.82
C TYR A 28 -9.17 -5.61 8.40
N THR A 29 -9.39 -5.86 7.12
CA THR A 29 -10.67 -6.36 6.58
C THR A 29 -10.68 -7.88 6.51
N LEU A 30 -9.49 -8.49 6.55
CA LEU A 30 -9.27 -9.91 6.68
C LEU A 30 -8.04 -10.11 7.57
N ASP A 31 -8.13 -10.99 8.56
CA ASP A 31 -7.02 -11.44 9.40
C ASP A 31 -7.36 -12.84 9.88
N GLU A 32 -6.87 -13.84 9.18
CA GLU A 32 -7.17 -15.24 9.42
C GLU A 32 -5.97 -16.13 9.09
N THR A 33 -6.02 -17.37 9.49
CA THR A 33 -5.04 -18.40 9.09
C THR A 33 -5.65 -19.25 7.98
N ASP A 34 -4.93 -19.40 6.88
CA ASP A 34 -5.32 -20.29 5.79
C ASP A 34 -5.26 -21.75 6.28
N PRO A 35 -6.39 -22.48 6.32
CA PRO A 35 -6.44 -23.84 6.87
C PRO A 35 -5.67 -24.86 6.05
N MET A 36 -5.28 -24.54 4.82
CA MET A 36 -4.54 -25.45 3.94
C MET A 36 -3.03 -25.31 4.06
N THR A 37 -2.56 -24.11 4.41
CA THR A 37 -1.13 -23.77 4.41
C THR A 37 -0.62 -23.29 5.76
N ASP A 38 -1.50 -23.12 6.75
CA ASP A 38 -1.23 -22.50 8.06
C ASP A 38 -0.63 -21.08 7.96
N ALA A 39 -0.61 -20.51 6.75
CA ALA A 39 -0.12 -19.15 6.54
C ALA A 39 -1.14 -18.13 7.04
N ARG A 40 -0.67 -17.10 7.76
CA ARG A 40 -1.52 -15.96 8.12
C ARG A 40 -1.84 -15.14 6.90
N VAL A 41 -3.13 -14.83 6.72
CA VAL A 41 -3.66 -14.02 5.63
C VAL A 41 -4.16 -12.71 6.21
N ARG A 42 -3.63 -11.60 5.73
CA ARG A 42 -4.05 -10.27 6.15
C ARG A 42 -4.38 -9.39 4.96
N ARG A 43 -5.40 -8.56 5.11
CA ARG A 43 -5.77 -7.55 4.12
C ARG A 43 -6.17 -6.27 4.82
N THR A 44 -5.65 -5.14 4.34
CA THR A 44 -6.16 -3.80 4.69
C THR A 44 -7.02 -3.27 3.55
N LYS A 45 -7.88 -2.30 3.84
CA LYS A 45 -8.71 -1.64 2.81
C LYS A 45 -8.62 -0.14 2.95
N MET A 46 -8.46 0.52 1.82
CA MET A 46 -8.50 1.96 1.77
C MET A 46 -9.28 2.43 0.54
N THR A 47 -10.31 3.24 0.79
CA THR A 47 -11.01 3.97 -0.25
C THR A 47 -10.31 5.31 -0.43
N LEU A 48 -9.70 5.53 -1.59
CA LEU A 48 -8.89 6.72 -1.87
C LEU A 48 -9.77 7.89 -2.31
N GLU A 49 -10.66 7.67 -3.25
CA GLU A 49 -11.49 8.74 -3.79
C GLU A 49 -12.91 8.22 -4.03
N GLY A 50 -13.89 8.80 -3.31
CA GLY A 50 -15.26 8.33 -3.36
C GLY A 50 -15.38 6.82 -3.12
N ARG A 51 -16.21 6.15 -3.93
CA ARG A 51 -16.31 4.69 -4.00
C ARG A 51 -15.57 4.13 -5.23
N ASP A 52 -14.98 5.01 -6.03
CA ASP A 52 -14.55 4.71 -7.39
C ASP A 52 -13.10 4.28 -7.47
N PHE A 53 -12.35 4.46 -6.39
CA PHE A 53 -10.96 4.03 -6.32
C PHE A 53 -10.63 3.46 -4.94
N VAL A 54 -10.31 2.17 -4.91
CA VAL A 54 -9.97 1.42 -3.69
C VAL A 54 -8.63 0.73 -3.89
N VAL A 55 -7.79 0.79 -2.86
CA VAL A 55 -6.55 0.02 -2.79
C VAL A 55 -6.58 -0.85 -1.55
N ASN A 56 -6.23 -2.11 -1.71
CA ASN A 56 -5.98 -3.02 -0.60
C ASN A 56 -4.52 -3.44 -0.64
N TYR A 57 -3.92 -3.60 0.51
CA TYR A 57 -2.68 -4.35 0.66
C TYR A 57 -3.00 -5.71 1.23
N TYR A 58 -2.36 -6.72 0.69
CA TYR A 58 -2.57 -8.11 1.02
C TYR A 58 -1.25 -8.80 1.32
N ARG A 59 -1.25 -9.68 2.33
CA ARG A 59 -0.15 -10.58 2.64
C ARG A 59 -0.68 -11.97 2.95
N LYS A 60 -0.02 -12.99 2.40
CA LYS A 60 -0.20 -14.39 2.76
C LYS A 60 1.20 -15.02 2.95
N GLY A 61 1.60 -15.28 4.20
CA GLY A 61 2.98 -15.66 4.50
C GLY A 61 3.96 -14.60 3.99
N ASP A 62 4.84 -14.98 3.07
CA ASP A 62 5.84 -14.08 2.46
C ASP A 62 5.36 -13.44 1.14
N GLU A 63 4.14 -13.72 0.72
CA GLU A 63 3.58 -13.16 -0.50
C GLU A 63 2.88 -11.84 -0.22
N PHE A 64 3.32 -10.79 -0.90
CA PHE A 64 2.71 -9.45 -0.84
C PHE A 64 2.02 -9.11 -2.16
N ARG A 65 0.88 -8.41 -2.08
CA ARG A 65 0.14 -7.94 -3.25
C ARG A 65 -0.45 -6.56 -2.99
N VAL A 66 -0.55 -5.78 -4.06
CA VAL A 66 -1.39 -4.57 -4.13
C VAL A 66 -2.62 -4.93 -4.96
N GLU A 67 -3.80 -4.82 -4.38
CA GLU A 67 -5.06 -5.01 -5.09
C GLU A 67 -5.71 -3.66 -5.32
N MET A 68 -6.13 -3.40 -6.54
CA MET A 68 -6.77 -2.15 -6.93
C MET A 68 -8.15 -2.42 -7.52
N ALA A 69 -9.15 -1.66 -7.05
CA ALA A 69 -10.43 -1.57 -7.71
C ALA A 69 -10.64 -0.13 -8.20
N VAL A 70 -10.99 0.02 -9.47
CA VAL A 70 -11.35 1.31 -10.06
C VAL A 70 -12.64 1.19 -10.84
N ALA A 71 -13.58 2.11 -10.57
CA ALA A 71 -14.81 2.22 -11.32
C ALA A 71 -14.75 3.43 -12.27
N LEU A 72 -15.13 3.20 -13.51
CA LEU A 72 -15.20 4.23 -14.56
C LEU A 72 -16.63 4.34 -15.06
N ILE A 73 -17.08 5.56 -15.29
CA ILE A 73 -18.40 5.81 -15.90
C ILE A 73 -18.37 5.37 -17.37
N GLY A 74 -19.44 4.72 -17.79
CA GLY A 74 -19.60 4.15 -19.12
C GLY A 74 -19.21 2.69 -19.21
N GLU A 75 -19.63 2.07 -20.29
CA GLU A 75 -19.24 0.70 -20.63
C GLU A 75 -17.82 0.69 -21.20
N ARG A 76 -16.97 -0.22 -20.70
CA ARG A 76 -15.58 -0.40 -21.10
C ARG A 76 -15.29 -1.88 -21.30
N ASN A 77 -14.54 -2.21 -22.35
CA ASN A 77 -14.22 -3.61 -22.70
C ASN A 77 -12.73 -3.93 -22.54
N PHE A 78 -11.92 -2.97 -22.08
CA PHE A 78 -10.50 -3.20 -21.88
C PHE A 78 -10.27 -4.28 -20.83
N VAL A 79 -9.28 -5.10 -21.07
CA VAL A 79 -8.85 -6.13 -20.14
C VAL A 79 -7.51 -5.73 -19.54
N VAL A 80 -7.39 -5.80 -18.24
CA VAL A 80 -6.07 -5.72 -17.60
C VAL A 80 -5.37 -7.04 -17.89
N SER A 81 -4.36 -7.02 -18.74
CA SER A 81 -3.55 -8.20 -19.05
C SER A 81 -2.51 -8.43 -17.95
N GLU A 82 -2.05 -9.67 -17.82
CA GLU A 82 -0.87 -9.96 -17.01
C GLU A 82 0.31 -9.07 -17.46
N GLY A 83 1.06 -8.54 -16.50
CA GLY A 83 2.15 -7.62 -16.75
C GLY A 83 1.74 -6.15 -16.99
N THR A 84 0.43 -5.82 -17.07
CA THR A 84 -0.02 -4.43 -17.07
C THR A 84 0.55 -3.67 -15.89
N GLU A 85 1.06 -2.47 -16.11
CA GLU A 85 1.77 -1.71 -15.10
C GLU A 85 0.83 -0.77 -14.33
N LEU A 86 0.93 -0.83 -13.00
CA LEU A 86 0.42 0.16 -12.06
C LEU A 86 1.60 0.99 -11.56
N SER A 87 1.60 2.28 -11.82
CA SER A 87 2.61 3.21 -11.34
C SER A 87 2.10 3.96 -10.12
N LEU A 88 2.84 3.93 -9.02
CA LEU A 88 2.56 4.68 -7.81
C LEU A 88 3.66 5.72 -7.58
N LYS A 89 3.29 7.00 -7.54
CA LYS A 89 4.21 8.07 -7.17
C LYS A 89 4.24 8.19 -5.65
N LEU A 90 5.39 7.88 -5.06
CA LEU A 90 5.63 7.88 -3.63
C LEU A 90 5.69 9.30 -3.03
N GLY A 91 5.68 9.38 -1.70
CA GLY A 91 5.75 10.65 -0.98
C GLY A 91 7.06 11.42 -1.20
N ASN A 92 8.16 10.74 -1.48
CA ASN A 92 9.45 11.34 -1.84
C ASN A 92 9.56 11.79 -3.31
N GLY A 93 8.54 11.47 -4.13
CA GLY A 93 8.47 11.81 -5.55
C GLY A 93 8.92 10.70 -6.50
N ASP A 94 9.51 9.62 -6.02
CA ASP A 94 9.90 8.45 -6.81
C ASP A 94 8.67 7.72 -7.34
N ILE A 95 8.86 6.96 -8.41
CA ILE A 95 7.80 6.16 -9.02
C ILE A 95 8.14 4.68 -8.87
N GLU A 96 7.26 3.95 -8.19
CA GLU A 96 7.29 2.50 -8.10
C GLU A 96 6.31 1.89 -9.10
N VAL A 97 6.76 0.82 -9.78
CA VAL A 97 5.97 0.12 -10.81
C VAL A 97 5.68 -1.29 -10.34
N PHE A 98 4.40 -1.64 -10.37
CA PHE A 98 3.87 -2.96 -10.00
C PHE A 98 3.27 -3.61 -11.25
N LYS A 99 3.50 -4.90 -11.44
CA LYS A 99 2.98 -5.64 -12.59
C LYS A 99 1.77 -6.48 -12.20
N ALA A 100 0.72 -6.43 -13.03
CA ALA A 100 -0.47 -7.23 -12.81
C ALA A 100 -0.10 -8.72 -12.77
N ALA A 101 -0.57 -9.40 -11.72
CA ALA A 101 -0.28 -10.80 -11.43
C ALA A 101 -1.06 -11.76 -12.35
N GLN A 102 -2.19 -11.30 -12.85
CA GLN A 102 -3.09 -12.10 -13.68
C GLN A 102 -4.00 -11.20 -14.51
N ARG A 103 -4.63 -11.80 -15.49
CA ARG A 103 -5.66 -11.14 -16.30
C ARG A 103 -6.87 -10.79 -15.42
N ALA A 104 -7.35 -9.54 -15.54
CA ALA A 104 -8.59 -9.09 -14.91
C ALA A 104 -9.57 -8.58 -15.97
N THR A 105 -10.76 -9.19 -16.02
CA THR A 105 -11.85 -8.80 -16.92
C THR A 105 -12.71 -7.73 -16.24
N PRO A 106 -13.07 -6.66 -16.94
CA PRO A 106 -13.97 -5.65 -16.41
C PRO A 106 -15.38 -6.22 -16.18
N VAL A 107 -16.08 -5.63 -15.21
CA VAL A 107 -17.49 -5.95 -14.94
C VAL A 107 -18.29 -4.67 -15.03
N SER A 108 -19.18 -4.59 -16.02
CA SER A 108 -20.09 -3.46 -16.16
C SER A 108 -21.36 -3.70 -15.33
N TYR A 109 -21.87 -2.65 -14.72
CA TYR A 109 -23.09 -2.65 -13.91
C TYR A 109 -23.84 -1.31 -14.03
N VAL A 110 -25.13 -1.33 -13.68
CA VAL A 110 -25.94 -0.11 -13.65
C VAL A 110 -25.85 0.54 -12.27
N ALA A 111 -25.41 1.78 -12.22
CA ALA A 111 -25.32 2.60 -11.02
C ALA A 111 -26.33 3.78 -11.14
N GLY A 112 -27.51 3.62 -10.60
CA GLY A 112 -28.61 4.57 -10.79
C GLY A 112 -29.06 4.64 -12.23
N THR A 113 -28.84 5.76 -12.92
CA THR A 113 -29.19 5.97 -14.35
C THR A 113 -27.99 5.81 -15.28
N GLN A 114 -26.83 5.47 -14.76
CA GLN A 114 -25.58 5.37 -15.54
C GLN A 114 -25.04 3.96 -15.54
N VAL A 115 -24.37 3.57 -16.62
CA VAL A 115 -23.53 2.38 -16.64
C VAL A 115 -22.17 2.74 -16.07
N ALA A 116 -21.60 1.87 -15.28
CA ALA A 116 -20.23 1.95 -14.78
C ALA A 116 -19.53 0.62 -15.01
N THR A 117 -18.23 0.68 -15.25
CA THR A 117 -17.37 -0.50 -15.40
C THR A 117 -16.35 -0.54 -14.28
N ASN A 118 -16.30 -1.65 -13.56
CA ASN A 118 -15.38 -1.87 -12.46
C ASN A 118 -14.24 -2.79 -12.89
N TYR A 119 -13.01 -2.39 -12.57
CA TYR A 119 -11.79 -3.15 -12.75
C TYR A 119 -11.25 -3.55 -11.37
N ASN A 120 -11.05 -4.85 -11.18
CA ASN A 120 -10.39 -5.38 -10.00
C ASN A 120 -9.10 -6.07 -10.45
N ALA A 121 -7.97 -5.45 -10.18
CA ALA A 121 -6.66 -5.96 -10.59
C ALA A 121 -5.77 -6.20 -9.38
N THR A 122 -4.99 -7.26 -9.45
CA THR A 122 -4.01 -7.68 -8.44
C THR A 122 -2.61 -7.55 -9.02
N PHE A 123 -1.73 -6.93 -8.28
CA PHE A 123 -0.35 -6.66 -8.69
C PHE A 123 0.61 -7.35 -7.73
N TYR A 124 1.65 -7.97 -8.27
CA TYR A 124 2.75 -8.48 -7.45
C TYR A 124 3.48 -7.33 -6.77
N CYS A 125 3.85 -7.56 -5.53
CA CYS A 125 4.59 -6.61 -4.72
C CYS A 125 5.70 -7.38 -3.98
N THR A 126 6.91 -6.92 -4.07
CA THR A 126 8.00 -7.46 -3.25
C THR A 126 7.91 -6.89 -1.83
N GLU A 127 8.53 -7.57 -0.86
CA GLU A 127 8.65 -7.06 0.50
C GLU A 127 9.33 -5.68 0.53
N ALA A 128 10.38 -5.48 -0.28
CA ALA A 128 11.07 -4.19 -0.39
C ALA A 128 10.15 -3.08 -0.92
N GLN A 129 9.32 -3.37 -1.91
CA GLN A 129 8.32 -2.41 -2.41
C GLN A 129 7.24 -2.11 -1.36
N MET A 130 6.79 -3.12 -0.60
CA MET A 130 5.85 -2.92 0.49
C MET A 130 6.47 -2.07 1.61
N ALA A 131 7.77 -2.25 1.90
CA ALA A 131 8.52 -1.43 2.85
C ALA A 131 8.61 0.03 2.40
N LEU A 132 8.87 0.29 1.11
CA LEU A 132 8.84 1.64 0.54
C LEU A 132 7.45 2.29 0.67
N LEU A 133 6.38 1.53 0.40
CA LEU A 133 5.01 2.00 0.61
C LEU A 133 4.71 2.29 2.09
N ALA A 134 5.25 1.49 3.01
CA ALA A 134 5.10 1.70 4.45
C ALA A 134 5.91 2.91 4.95
N GLU A 135 7.02 3.23 4.31
CA GLU A 135 7.84 4.39 4.65
C GLU A 135 7.32 5.69 4.04
N GLN A 136 6.95 5.67 2.77
CA GLN A 136 6.67 6.87 1.98
C GLN A 136 5.18 7.08 1.71
N GLY A 137 4.37 6.00 1.65
CA GLY A 137 3.03 6.05 1.09
C GLY A 137 3.06 6.42 -0.38
N PHE A 138 1.90 6.73 -0.97
CA PHE A 138 1.83 7.27 -2.32
C PHE A 138 0.78 8.38 -2.45
N GLY A 139 1.05 9.35 -3.33
CA GLY A 139 0.18 10.49 -3.61
C GLY A 139 -0.50 10.45 -4.97
N VAL A 140 -0.03 9.61 -5.89
CA VAL A 140 -0.64 9.44 -7.23
C VAL A 140 -0.58 7.97 -7.61
N ALA A 141 -1.66 7.47 -8.21
CA ALA A 141 -1.70 6.17 -8.85
C ALA A 141 -2.10 6.32 -10.31
N SER A 142 -1.44 5.59 -11.20
CA SER A 142 -1.70 5.60 -12.64
C SER A 142 -1.65 4.18 -13.19
N ILE A 143 -2.67 3.82 -13.98
CA ILE A 143 -2.75 2.54 -14.67
C ILE A 143 -3.17 2.74 -16.12
N GLN A 144 -2.58 1.97 -17.03
CA GLN A 144 -2.99 1.91 -18.42
C GLN A 144 -4.12 0.88 -18.59
N LEU A 145 -5.26 1.34 -19.09
CA LEU A 145 -6.42 0.50 -19.39
C LEU A 145 -6.76 0.63 -20.89
N GLY A 146 -6.26 -0.30 -21.71
CA GLY A 146 -6.32 -0.17 -23.16
C GLY A 146 -5.55 1.07 -23.63
N ASP A 147 -6.23 1.96 -24.35
CA ASP A 147 -5.67 3.22 -24.83
C ASP A 147 -5.83 4.38 -23.83
N GLU A 148 -6.49 4.14 -22.70
CA GLU A 148 -6.77 5.15 -21.68
C GLU A 148 -5.83 5.01 -20.48
N THR A 149 -5.19 6.12 -20.09
CA THR A 149 -4.43 6.18 -18.84
C THR A 149 -5.31 6.73 -17.74
N VAL A 150 -5.61 5.92 -16.75
CA VAL A 150 -6.39 6.32 -15.58
C VAL A 150 -5.45 6.77 -14.48
N THR A 151 -5.44 8.06 -14.19
CA THR A 151 -4.63 8.64 -13.10
C THR A 151 -5.54 9.14 -11.98
N ARG A 152 -5.15 8.86 -10.74
CA ARG A 152 -5.84 9.33 -9.52
C ARG A 152 -4.85 9.99 -8.58
N VAL A 153 -5.16 11.22 -8.19
CA VAL A 153 -4.41 11.96 -7.17
C VAL A 153 -5.02 11.67 -5.80
N VAL A 154 -4.20 11.23 -4.88
CA VAL A 154 -4.60 10.89 -3.52
C VAL A 154 -4.52 12.13 -2.64
N LYS A 155 -5.60 12.49 -1.97
CA LYS A 155 -5.60 13.62 -1.01
C LYS A 155 -4.61 13.36 0.13
N GLU A 156 -3.93 14.39 0.60
CA GLU A 156 -2.87 14.29 1.64
C GLU A 156 -3.27 13.43 2.85
N LYS A 157 -4.46 13.68 3.41
CA LYS A 157 -4.99 12.86 4.53
C LYS A 157 -5.12 11.37 4.19
N LYS A 158 -5.31 11.03 2.93
CA LYS A 158 -5.40 9.64 2.47
C LYS A 158 -4.01 9.07 2.15
N ALA A 159 -3.08 9.91 1.69
CA ALA A 159 -1.70 9.49 1.47
C ALA A 159 -1.06 8.98 2.78
N SER A 160 -1.28 9.64 3.91
CA SER A 160 -0.85 9.12 5.22
C SER A 160 -1.40 7.74 5.53
N LYS A 161 -2.68 7.49 5.17
CA LYS A 161 -3.31 6.17 5.36
C LYS A 161 -2.75 5.09 4.45
N THR A 162 -2.25 5.43 3.25
CA THR A 162 -1.56 4.44 2.39
C THR A 162 -0.34 3.89 3.11
N LYS A 163 0.46 4.78 3.69
CA LYS A 163 1.62 4.47 4.51
C LYS A 163 1.26 3.58 5.71
N GLU A 164 0.28 4.02 6.51
CA GLU A 164 -0.19 3.29 7.69
C GLU A 164 -0.63 1.86 7.36
N ASN A 165 -1.43 1.70 6.31
CA ASN A 165 -1.95 0.41 5.90
C ASN A 165 -0.86 -0.53 5.36
N ALA A 166 0.13 -0.01 4.64
CA ALA A 166 1.28 -0.79 4.19
C ALA A 166 2.14 -1.26 5.38
N ALA A 167 2.38 -0.37 6.37
CA ALA A 167 3.07 -0.73 7.60
C ALA A 167 2.35 -1.84 8.38
N CYS A 168 1.01 -1.83 8.41
CA CYS A 168 0.23 -2.89 9.03
C CYS A 168 0.38 -4.25 8.33
N ILE A 169 0.62 -4.28 7.04
CA ILE A 169 0.83 -5.52 6.29
C ILE A 169 2.24 -6.07 6.48
N LEU A 170 3.24 -5.20 6.67
CA LEU A 170 4.62 -5.62 6.98
C LEU A 170 4.76 -6.17 8.39
N GLY A 171 4.06 -5.58 9.36
CA GLY A 171 4.12 -6.01 10.76
C GLY A 171 3.65 -7.47 10.95
N ASP A 172 4.18 -8.14 11.94
CA ASP A 172 3.79 -9.53 12.32
C ASP A 172 2.50 -9.57 13.14
#